data_565ea49ce238c8b5a7874e5bfc1a7f85
#
_entry.id   565ea49ce238c8b5a7874e5bfc1a7f85
#
_cell.length_a   1.000
_cell.length_b   1.000
_cell.length_c   1.000
_cell.angle_alpha   90.00
_cell.angle_beta   90.00
_cell.angle_gamma   90.00
#
_symmetry.space_group_name_H-M   'P 1'
#
loop_
_entity.id
_entity.type
_entity.pdbx_description
1 polymer ?
#
loop_
_entity_poly.entity_id
_entity_poly.type
_entity_poly.pdbx_seq_one_letter_code
_entity_poly.pdbx_strand_id
1 'polypeptide(L)'
;MQARPRVGRGLAVGFACAAPLAALGNASQPPEIGSTENPNSAVKPPILRDVGFDQKIGARLPLDIPLRDENGATVQIGDYFHRRPVVLAMVYYECPMLCTLVLNGLVSGLKPLALNAGTDFDVVAVSFNPRETSVLAKAKKVNYLDRYGKAGTEAGWHFLTGDPSSIERLTTAIGFRYTWDAAARQYAHPSGVVLLTPDGQVSRYLFGVDYEPKDLKLGLVESSQGKLGGITDQVMLYCFHYDPTTGRYSAAVMNLVRAGGVATLVLLGLFLAIAWRRDATRAQRGADGAPSIRAR
;
A
#
# COMPACT_ATOMS: atom_id res chain seq x y z
N MET A 1 -46.42 69.11 -0.63
CA MET A 1 -46.53 67.88 0.24
C MET A 1 -45.22 67.16 0.27
N GLN A 2 -44.65 67.17 1.43
CA GLN A 2 -43.65 66.29 2.07
C GLN A 2 -42.32 65.98 1.39
N ALA A 3 -41.36 66.59 2.03
CA ALA A 3 -39.90 66.44 1.88
C ALA A 3 -39.43 65.06 2.37
N ARG A 4 -38.34 64.57 1.76
CA ARG A 4 -37.52 63.48 2.32
C ARG A 4 -36.09 64.02 2.57
N PRO A 5 -35.56 63.80 3.78
CA PRO A 5 -34.17 64.15 4.04
C PRO A 5 -33.23 63.02 3.62
N ARG A 6 -32.09 63.36 3.09
CA ARG A 6 -30.90 62.54 2.86
C ARG A 6 -30.16 62.39 4.19
N VAL A 7 -29.87 61.17 4.57
CA VAL A 7 -28.91 60.86 5.61
C VAL A 7 -27.75 60.09 4.99
N GLY A 8 -26.63 60.77 4.90
CA GLY A 8 -25.36 60.14 4.64
C GLY A 8 -24.83 59.53 5.94
N ARG A 9 -24.41 58.30 5.88
CA ARG A 9 -23.63 57.66 6.96
C ARG A 9 -22.42 56.99 6.38
N GLY A 10 -21.28 57.64 6.60
CA GLY A 10 -19.99 56.98 6.42
C GLY A 10 -19.82 55.88 7.46
N LEU A 11 -19.44 54.71 6.99
CA LEU A 11 -19.02 53.60 7.84
C LEU A 11 -17.50 53.67 8.03
N ALA A 12 -17.08 54.22 9.16
CA ALA A 12 -15.74 54.01 9.66
C ALA A 12 -15.65 52.60 10.26
N VAL A 13 -14.93 51.71 9.61
CA VAL A 13 -14.60 50.41 10.20
C VAL A 13 -13.30 50.57 10.98
N GLY A 14 -13.46 50.83 12.28
CA GLY A 14 -12.37 50.76 13.23
C GLY A 14 -11.96 49.32 13.52
N PHE A 15 -10.71 48.98 13.19
CA PHE A 15 -10.08 47.76 13.67
C PHE A 15 -9.58 48.03 15.08
N ALA A 16 -10.31 47.58 16.08
CA ALA A 16 -9.83 47.34 17.42
C ALA A 16 -10.42 46.08 17.92
N CYS A 17 -9.58 45.09 18.17
CA CYS A 17 -9.84 44.11 19.25
C CYS A 17 -8.72 43.07 19.30
N ALA A 18 -7.71 43.40 20.07
CA ALA A 18 -7.06 42.40 20.89
C ALA A 18 -7.84 42.34 22.18
N ALA A 19 -8.61 41.31 22.40
CA ALA A 19 -9.15 40.96 23.71
C ALA A 19 -8.73 39.52 24.03
N PRO A 20 -8.25 39.26 25.24
CA PRO A 20 -7.81 37.92 25.62
C PRO A 20 -9.03 37.04 25.87
N LEU A 21 -9.09 35.90 25.12
CA LEU A 21 -10.00 34.80 25.47
C LEU A 21 -9.47 34.05 26.69
N ALA A 22 -9.73 34.63 27.84
CA ALA A 22 -9.66 33.92 29.11
C ALA A 22 -11.06 33.93 29.71
N ALA A 23 -11.63 32.73 29.93
CA ALA A 23 -12.87 32.44 30.60
C ALA A 23 -14.04 32.05 29.67
N LEU A 24 -13.95 30.86 29.07
CA LEU A 24 -15.13 30.04 28.90
C LEU A 24 -14.87 28.75 29.69
N GLY A 25 -15.48 28.74 30.88
CA GLY A 25 -15.48 27.63 31.78
C GLY A 25 -16.12 26.38 31.20
N ASN A 26 -15.57 25.27 31.62
CA ASN A 26 -16.15 23.95 31.79
C ASN A 26 -17.43 23.67 30.96
N ALA A 27 -17.28 23.49 29.67
CA ALA A 27 -18.17 22.62 28.93
C ALA A 27 -17.71 21.20 29.23
N SER A 28 -18.56 20.45 29.93
CA SER A 28 -18.41 19.04 30.20
C SER A 28 -18.02 18.34 28.89
N GLN A 29 -16.77 17.88 28.84
CA GLN A 29 -16.29 16.99 27.78
C GLN A 29 -17.23 15.77 27.78
N PRO A 30 -17.71 15.32 26.60
CA PRO A 30 -18.35 14.04 26.51
C PRO A 30 -17.36 12.99 27.03
N PRO A 31 -17.81 11.92 27.71
CA PRO A 31 -16.93 10.89 28.22
C PRO A 31 -16.09 10.39 27.03
N GLU A 32 -14.77 10.56 27.13
CA GLU A 32 -13.85 9.88 26.23
C GLU A 32 -14.16 8.40 26.35
N ILE A 33 -14.73 7.83 25.28
CA ILE A 33 -14.79 6.38 25.09
C ILE A 33 -13.31 5.98 25.11
N GLY A 34 -12.89 5.43 26.24
CA GLY A 34 -11.51 5.14 26.55
C GLY A 34 -10.86 4.39 25.40
N SER A 35 -10.05 5.09 24.65
CA SER A 35 -8.92 4.49 23.98
C SER A 35 -7.99 4.05 25.10
N THR A 36 -8.19 2.83 25.59
CA THR A 36 -7.13 2.12 26.28
C THR A 36 -6.07 1.85 25.23
N GLU A 37 -5.37 2.90 24.81
CA GLU A 37 -4.09 2.73 24.15
C GLU A 37 -3.20 2.06 25.21
N ASN A 38 -3.17 0.74 25.11
CA ASN A 38 -2.19 -0.04 25.82
C ASN A 38 -0.82 0.49 25.39
N PRO A 39 -0.05 1.16 26.25
CA PRO A 39 1.25 1.73 25.87
C PRO A 39 2.22 0.66 25.35
N ASN A 40 1.90 -0.63 25.55
CA ASN A 40 2.60 -1.76 24.95
C ASN A 40 2.13 -2.13 23.54
N SER A 41 1.05 -1.57 23.01
CA SER A 41 0.57 -1.89 21.65
C SER A 41 1.47 -1.30 20.55
N ALA A 42 2.31 -0.32 20.89
CA ALA A 42 3.30 0.24 19.95
C ALA A 42 4.59 -0.59 19.82
N VAL A 43 4.83 -1.53 20.73
CA VAL A 43 6.03 -2.39 20.68
C VAL A 43 5.68 -3.67 19.93
N LYS A 44 6.19 -3.77 18.69
CA LYS A 44 6.08 -5.02 17.91
C LYS A 44 6.63 -6.18 18.76
N PRO A 45 5.86 -7.27 18.97
CA PRO A 45 6.33 -8.42 19.72
C PRO A 45 7.72 -8.87 19.22
N PRO A 46 8.63 -9.29 20.11
CA PRO A 46 10.00 -9.63 19.70
C PRO A 46 10.04 -10.65 18.55
N ILE A 47 9.14 -11.63 18.56
CA ILE A 47 9.03 -12.66 17.51
C ILE A 47 8.74 -12.05 16.12
N LEU A 48 8.07 -10.91 16.04
CA LEU A 48 7.72 -10.27 14.79
C LEU A 48 8.79 -9.29 14.27
N ARG A 49 9.89 -9.08 14.99
CA ARG A 49 10.98 -8.21 14.54
C ARG A 49 11.67 -8.77 13.30
N ASP A 50 11.81 -10.10 13.25
CA ASP A 50 12.49 -10.80 12.18
C ASP A 50 11.52 -11.34 11.11
N VAL A 51 10.24 -10.94 11.17
CA VAL A 51 9.20 -11.35 10.23
C VAL A 51 8.83 -10.21 9.31
N GLY A 52 8.86 -10.44 8.00
CA GLY A 52 8.52 -9.41 7.02
C GLY A 52 8.93 -9.75 5.59
N PHE A 53 8.64 -8.83 4.70
CA PHE A 53 9.20 -8.80 3.35
C PHE A 53 10.22 -7.67 3.24
N ASP A 54 11.46 -8.01 2.89
CA ASP A 54 12.44 -7.05 2.42
C ASP A 54 12.26 -6.93 0.91
N GLN A 55 11.57 -5.89 0.45
CA GLN A 55 11.21 -5.75 -0.96
C GLN A 55 12.46 -5.66 -1.84
N LYS A 56 12.62 -6.62 -2.74
CA LYS A 56 13.74 -6.74 -3.68
C LYS A 56 13.27 -6.59 -5.13
N ILE A 57 12.53 -5.52 -5.42
CA ILE A 57 12.03 -5.25 -6.76
C ILE A 57 13.20 -5.18 -7.75
N GLY A 58 13.08 -5.90 -8.87
CA GLY A 58 14.13 -6.04 -9.89
C GLY A 58 15.18 -7.10 -9.60
N ALA A 59 15.23 -7.67 -8.39
CA ALA A 59 16.13 -8.79 -8.10
C ALA A 59 15.73 -10.02 -8.92
N ARG A 60 16.74 -10.78 -9.37
CA ARG A 60 16.53 -12.06 -10.07
C ARG A 60 16.46 -13.21 -9.08
N LEU A 61 15.47 -14.04 -9.28
CA LEU A 61 15.38 -15.33 -8.60
C LEU A 61 16.41 -16.29 -9.19
N PRO A 62 17.19 -17.00 -8.36
CA PRO A 62 18.02 -18.12 -8.85
C PRO A 62 17.12 -19.23 -9.39
N LEU A 63 17.15 -19.46 -10.69
CA LEU A 63 16.26 -20.40 -11.36
C LEU A 63 16.69 -21.86 -11.19
N ASP A 64 17.88 -22.11 -10.68
CA ASP A 64 18.48 -23.41 -10.42
C ASP A 64 18.15 -24.02 -9.04
N ILE A 65 17.20 -23.41 -8.31
CA ILE A 65 16.80 -23.93 -6.98
C ILE A 65 16.06 -25.24 -7.14
N PRO A 66 16.57 -26.38 -6.60
CA PRO A 66 15.88 -27.66 -6.66
C PRO A 66 14.73 -27.70 -5.66
N LEU A 67 13.59 -28.18 -6.12
CA LEU A 67 12.37 -28.37 -5.33
C LEU A 67 11.77 -29.72 -5.67
N ARG A 68 10.69 -30.09 -5.00
CA ARG A 68 9.86 -31.25 -5.33
C ARG A 68 8.47 -30.78 -5.70
N ASP A 69 7.95 -31.28 -6.83
CA ASP A 69 6.59 -31.03 -7.25
C ASP A 69 5.56 -31.85 -6.43
N GLU A 70 4.31 -31.62 -6.69
CA GLU A 70 3.19 -32.34 -6.05
C GLU A 70 3.12 -33.83 -6.38
N ASN A 71 3.89 -34.31 -7.36
CA ASN A 71 4.02 -35.72 -7.70
C ASN A 71 5.29 -36.37 -7.11
N GLY A 72 6.11 -35.57 -6.41
CA GLY A 72 7.36 -36.00 -5.79
C GLY A 72 8.56 -35.97 -6.75
N ALA A 73 8.40 -35.52 -7.98
CA ALA A 73 9.51 -35.35 -8.90
C ALA A 73 10.41 -34.17 -8.48
N THR A 74 11.71 -34.33 -8.65
CA THR A 74 12.66 -33.22 -8.48
C THR A 74 12.58 -32.31 -9.69
N VAL A 75 12.34 -31.01 -9.44
CA VAL A 75 12.22 -29.97 -10.44
C VAL A 75 13.09 -28.78 -10.06
N GLN A 76 13.41 -27.91 -10.99
CA GLN A 76 13.99 -26.60 -10.70
C GLN A 76 12.88 -25.56 -10.66
N ILE A 77 13.02 -24.53 -9.81
CA ILE A 77 12.05 -23.42 -9.80
C ILE A 77 11.96 -22.75 -11.16
N GLY A 78 13.04 -22.76 -11.93
CA GLY A 78 13.13 -22.24 -13.28
C GLY A 78 12.22 -22.91 -14.30
N ASP A 79 11.80 -24.17 -14.08
CA ASP A 79 10.94 -24.91 -14.97
C ASP A 79 9.56 -24.26 -15.16
N TYR A 80 9.18 -23.37 -14.21
CA TYR A 80 7.91 -22.64 -14.17
C TYR A 80 8.00 -21.23 -14.78
N PHE A 81 9.15 -20.85 -15.34
CA PHE A 81 9.42 -19.53 -15.90
C PHE A 81 9.57 -19.57 -17.43
N HIS A 82 9.96 -18.45 -18.04
CA HIS A 82 10.25 -18.24 -19.48
C HIS A 82 9.04 -18.09 -20.42
N ARG A 83 7.83 -18.32 -19.97
CA ARG A 83 6.64 -18.21 -20.82
C ARG A 83 5.72 -17.08 -20.42
N ARG A 84 5.45 -16.94 -19.15
CA ARG A 84 4.46 -16.02 -18.59
C ARG A 84 4.82 -15.59 -17.18
N PRO A 85 4.18 -14.52 -16.68
CA PRO A 85 4.44 -14.07 -15.31
C PRO A 85 4.01 -15.14 -14.30
N VAL A 86 4.68 -15.15 -13.16
CA VAL A 86 4.44 -16.10 -12.07
C VAL A 86 3.95 -15.36 -10.83
N VAL A 87 2.88 -15.88 -10.23
CA VAL A 87 2.44 -15.50 -8.87
C VAL A 87 3.08 -16.48 -7.90
N LEU A 88 4.08 -16.04 -7.16
CA LEU A 88 4.77 -16.85 -6.16
C LEU A 88 4.15 -16.61 -4.78
N ALA A 89 3.66 -17.67 -4.15
CA ALA A 89 3.14 -17.67 -2.78
C ALA A 89 4.03 -18.52 -1.87
N MET A 90 4.65 -17.88 -0.87
CA MET A 90 5.35 -18.61 0.20
C MET A 90 4.35 -18.95 1.31
N VAL A 91 4.14 -20.22 1.51
CA VAL A 91 3.13 -20.77 2.45
C VAL A 91 3.71 -21.95 3.22
N TYR A 92 3.00 -22.47 4.20
CA TYR A 92 3.15 -23.86 4.63
C TYR A 92 1.76 -24.51 4.70
N TYR A 93 1.65 -25.74 4.22
CA TYR A 93 0.37 -26.35 3.88
C TYR A 93 -0.45 -26.77 5.11
N GLU A 94 0.21 -27.08 6.22
CA GLU A 94 -0.44 -27.42 7.50
C GLU A 94 -0.82 -26.19 8.34
N CYS A 95 -0.62 -24.98 7.82
CA CYS A 95 -0.99 -23.76 8.54
C CYS A 95 -2.48 -23.74 8.89
N PRO A 96 -2.83 -23.58 10.17
CA PRO A 96 -4.23 -23.59 10.59
C PRO A 96 -5.00 -22.32 10.15
N MET A 97 -4.31 -21.21 9.85
CA MET A 97 -4.96 -19.92 9.59
C MET A 97 -4.38 -19.14 8.41
N LEU A 98 -3.24 -18.51 8.59
CA LEU A 98 -2.77 -17.40 7.72
C LEU A 98 -2.45 -17.82 6.28
N CYS A 99 -1.76 -18.95 6.09
CA CYS A 99 -1.42 -19.43 4.73
C CYS A 99 -2.67 -19.86 3.96
N THR A 100 -3.66 -20.42 4.67
CA THR A 100 -4.97 -20.74 4.08
C THR A 100 -5.68 -19.44 3.64
N LEU A 101 -5.58 -18.36 4.41
CA LEU A 101 -6.16 -17.06 4.04
C LEU A 101 -5.46 -16.46 2.82
N VAL A 102 -4.13 -16.51 2.74
CA VAL A 102 -3.35 -16.03 1.57
C VAL A 102 -3.78 -16.73 0.29
N LEU A 103 -3.83 -18.06 0.29
CA LEU A 103 -4.21 -18.83 -0.91
C LEU A 103 -5.72 -18.67 -1.23
N ASN A 104 -6.58 -18.57 -0.22
CA ASN A 104 -8.00 -18.30 -0.42
C ASN A 104 -8.23 -16.93 -1.05
N GLY A 105 -7.58 -15.89 -0.53
CA GLY A 105 -7.66 -14.55 -1.09
C GLY A 105 -7.11 -14.50 -2.51
N LEU A 106 -6.00 -15.21 -2.77
CA LEU A 106 -5.44 -15.31 -4.12
C LEU A 106 -6.46 -15.93 -5.10
N VAL A 107 -7.06 -17.05 -4.73
CA VAL A 107 -8.12 -17.67 -5.56
C VAL A 107 -9.29 -16.73 -5.76
N SER A 108 -9.75 -16.06 -4.69
CA SER A 108 -10.88 -15.12 -4.76
C SER A 108 -10.59 -13.94 -5.69
N GLY A 109 -9.37 -13.42 -5.66
CA GLY A 109 -8.95 -12.33 -6.52
C GLY A 109 -8.71 -12.74 -7.98
N LEU A 110 -8.20 -13.97 -8.23
CA LEU A 110 -7.94 -14.48 -9.59
C LEU A 110 -9.20 -15.00 -10.28
N LYS A 111 -10.15 -15.56 -9.54
CA LYS A 111 -11.36 -16.20 -10.10
C LYS A 111 -12.18 -15.30 -11.01
N PRO A 112 -12.48 -14.02 -10.69
CA PRO A 112 -13.27 -13.13 -11.55
C PRO A 112 -12.51 -12.59 -12.77
N LEU A 113 -11.19 -12.78 -12.87
CA LEU A 113 -10.41 -12.27 -13.98
C LEU A 113 -10.71 -13.05 -15.27
N ALA A 114 -10.64 -12.36 -16.39
CA ALA A 114 -10.65 -13.02 -17.71
C ALA A 114 -9.35 -13.78 -18.02
N LEU A 115 -8.31 -13.59 -17.19
CA LEU A 115 -7.02 -14.27 -17.27
C LEU A 115 -7.11 -15.68 -16.68
N ASN A 116 -6.38 -16.63 -17.25
CA ASN A 116 -6.39 -18.02 -16.84
C ASN A 116 -4.99 -18.52 -16.47
N ALA A 117 -4.89 -19.21 -15.34
CA ALA A 117 -3.67 -19.91 -14.98
C ALA A 117 -3.34 -20.98 -16.05
N GLY A 118 -2.06 -21.14 -16.35
CA GLY A 118 -1.59 -22.05 -17.39
C GLY A 118 -1.60 -21.46 -18.81
N THR A 119 -2.29 -20.35 -19.04
CA THR A 119 -2.34 -19.63 -20.33
C THR A 119 -1.74 -18.24 -20.22
N ASP A 120 -2.21 -17.43 -19.26
CA ASP A 120 -1.82 -16.03 -19.11
C ASP A 120 -0.79 -15.83 -17.99
N PHE A 121 -0.81 -16.66 -16.97
CA PHE A 121 0.11 -16.66 -15.83
C PHE A 121 0.21 -18.06 -15.20
N ASP A 122 1.19 -18.24 -14.33
CA ASP A 122 1.29 -19.42 -13.48
C ASP A 122 1.23 -19.04 -11.99
N VAL A 123 0.70 -19.94 -11.16
CA VAL A 123 0.72 -19.84 -9.72
C VAL A 123 1.65 -20.91 -9.17
N VAL A 124 2.67 -20.46 -8.44
CA VAL A 124 3.64 -21.35 -7.79
C VAL A 124 3.55 -21.12 -6.28
N ALA A 125 2.96 -22.07 -5.57
CA ALA A 125 2.89 -22.10 -4.12
C ALA A 125 4.03 -22.98 -3.61
N VAL A 126 4.93 -22.44 -2.80
CA VAL A 126 6.08 -23.16 -2.24
C VAL A 126 5.95 -23.23 -0.74
N SER A 127 5.99 -24.45 -0.20
CA SER A 127 6.08 -24.61 1.24
C SER A 127 7.46 -24.22 1.77
N PHE A 128 7.46 -23.32 2.76
CA PHE A 128 8.68 -23.00 3.49
C PHE A 128 8.90 -23.86 4.75
N ASN A 129 8.02 -24.85 4.99
CA ASN A 129 8.23 -25.85 6.03
C ASN A 129 8.92 -27.09 5.44
N PRO A 130 10.20 -27.36 5.74
CA PRO A 130 10.93 -28.48 5.13
C PRO A 130 10.43 -29.86 5.54
N ARG A 131 9.51 -29.95 6.49
CA ARG A 131 8.89 -31.21 6.93
C ARG A 131 7.68 -31.62 6.11
N GLU A 132 7.17 -30.72 5.26
CA GLU A 132 5.99 -31.00 4.43
C GLU A 132 6.37 -31.82 3.19
N THR A 133 5.42 -32.61 2.74
CA THR A 133 5.63 -33.61 1.70
C THR A 133 4.87 -33.29 0.41
N SER A 134 5.30 -33.88 -0.70
CA SER A 134 4.61 -33.80 -1.98
C SER A 134 3.16 -34.35 -1.93
N VAL A 135 2.90 -35.34 -1.04
CA VAL A 135 1.54 -35.86 -0.85
C VAL A 135 0.60 -34.76 -0.33
N LEU A 136 1.08 -33.98 0.64
CA LEU A 136 0.31 -32.86 1.18
C LEU A 136 0.17 -31.73 0.14
N ALA A 137 1.23 -31.43 -0.60
CA ALA A 137 1.21 -30.49 -1.71
C ALA A 137 0.16 -30.86 -2.76
N LYS A 138 0.09 -32.15 -3.14
CA LYS A 138 -0.91 -32.69 -4.08
C LYS A 138 -2.34 -32.51 -3.56
N ALA A 139 -2.59 -32.83 -2.31
CA ALA A 139 -3.90 -32.64 -1.70
C ALA A 139 -4.32 -31.17 -1.70
N LYS A 140 -3.39 -30.26 -1.40
CA LYS A 140 -3.63 -28.81 -1.49
C LYS A 140 -3.93 -28.36 -2.92
N LYS A 141 -3.15 -28.82 -3.90
CA LYS A 141 -3.40 -28.52 -5.33
C LYS A 141 -4.84 -28.87 -5.73
N VAL A 142 -5.29 -30.07 -5.44
CA VAL A 142 -6.66 -30.51 -5.74
C VAL A 142 -7.69 -29.58 -5.13
N ASN A 143 -7.55 -29.27 -3.84
CA ASN A 143 -8.50 -28.40 -3.14
C ASN A 143 -8.55 -26.98 -3.71
N TYR A 144 -7.40 -26.42 -4.11
CA TYR A 144 -7.35 -25.05 -4.66
C TYR A 144 -7.80 -24.97 -6.11
N LEU A 145 -7.57 -26.00 -6.92
CA LEU A 145 -8.13 -26.12 -8.26
C LEU A 145 -9.65 -26.20 -8.25
N ASP A 146 -10.22 -27.03 -7.35
CA ASP A 146 -11.67 -27.11 -7.16
C ASP A 146 -12.26 -25.74 -6.76
N ARG A 147 -11.63 -25.04 -5.82
CA ARG A 147 -12.06 -23.71 -5.37
C ARG A 147 -11.92 -22.66 -6.48
N TYR A 148 -10.85 -22.70 -7.26
CA TYR A 148 -10.64 -21.81 -8.42
C TYR A 148 -11.72 -22.03 -9.48
N GLY A 149 -12.05 -23.28 -9.78
CA GLY A 149 -13.20 -23.70 -10.55
C GLY A 149 -13.18 -23.32 -12.03
N LYS A 150 -11.99 -23.03 -12.59
CA LYS A 150 -11.81 -22.80 -14.04
C LYS A 150 -11.22 -24.05 -14.67
N ALA A 151 -11.95 -24.68 -15.56
CA ALA A 151 -11.52 -25.90 -16.26
C ALA A 151 -10.28 -25.62 -17.14
N GLY A 152 -9.39 -26.62 -17.25
CA GLY A 152 -8.20 -26.56 -18.11
C GLY A 152 -7.07 -25.68 -17.54
N THR A 153 -7.12 -25.33 -16.25
CA THR A 153 -6.11 -24.49 -15.61
C THR A 153 -5.15 -25.25 -14.70
N GLU A 154 -5.25 -26.57 -14.65
CA GLU A 154 -4.50 -27.46 -13.76
C GLU A 154 -2.97 -27.36 -14.00
N ALA A 155 -2.58 -27.14 -15.25
CA ALA A 155 -1.19 -27.00 -15.66
C ALA A 155 -0.57 -25.64 -15.26
N GLY A 156 -1.38 -24.70 -14.77
CA GLY A 156 -0.93 -23.39 -14.31
C GLY A 156 -0.87 -23.24 -12.79
N TRP A 157 -1.12 -24.31 -12.03
CA TRP A 157 -1.03 -24.32 -10.58
C TRP A 157 -0.02 -25.36 -10.10
N HIS A 158 0.99 -24.91 -9.37
CA HIS A 158 2.11 -25.75 -8.92
C HIS A 158 2.26 -25.62 -7.42
N PHE A 159 2.31 -26.76 -6.74
CA PHE A 159 2.46 -26.81 -5.27
C PHE A 159 3.75 -27.56 -4.94
N LEU A 160 4.73 -26.83 -4.44
CA LEU A 160 6.09 -27.32 -4.33
C LEU A 160 6.49 -27.44 -2.85
N THR A 161 7.42 -28.35 -2.61
CA THR A 161 8.12 -28.52 -1.32
C THR A 161 9.62 -28.48 -1.56
N GLY A 162 10.42 -28.23 -0.53
CA GLY A 162 11.85 -28.15 -0.66
C GLY A 162 12.59 -28.58 0.60
N ASP A 163 13.86 -28.85 0.46
CA ASP A 163 14.77 -29.00 1.58
C ASP A 163 15.11 -27.64 2.21
N PRO A 164 15.72 -27.61 3.42
CA PRO A 164 16.03 -26.37 4.10
C PRO A 164 16.89 -25.41 3.27
N SER A 165 17.86 -25.91 2.52
CA SER A 165 18.80 -25.09 1.75
C SER A 165 18.12 -24.45 0.54
N SER A 166 17.25 -25.17 -0.13
CA SER A 166 16.44 -24.68 -1.25
C SER A 166 15.44 -23.62 -0.77
N ILE A 167 14.78 -23.86 0.35
CA ILE A 167 13.85 -22.90 0.97
C ILE A 167 14.59 -21.62 1.35
N GLU A 168 15.76 -21.71 1.99
CA GLU A 168 16.55 -20.55 2.39
C GLU A 168 17.01 -19.72 1.17
N ARG A 169 17.49 -20.36 0.10
CA ARG A 169 17.85 -19.68 -1.15
C ARG A 169 16.66 -18.94 -1.74
N LEU A 170 15.49 -19.56 -1.80
CA LEU A 170 14.28 -18.96 -2.35
C LEU A 170 13.79 -17.78 -1.51
N THR A 171 13.65 -17.98 -0.19
CA THR A 171 13.15 -16.94 0.72
C THR A 171 14.11 -15.75 0.78
N THR A 172 15.42 -16.01 0.78
CA THR A 172 16.43 -14.95 0.70
C THR A 172 16.32 -14.16 -0.61
N ALA A 173 16.16 -14.84 -1.75
CA ALA A 173 16.07 -14.17 -3.05
C ALA A 173 14.89 -13.20 -3.16
N ILE A 174 13.75 -13.56 -2.59
CA ILE A 174 12.54 -12.71 -2.59
C ILE A 174 12.37 -11.88 -1.31
N GLY A 175 13.34 -11.90 -0.40
CA GLY A 175 13.28 -11.14 0.86
C GLY A 175 12.17 -11.55 1.83
N PHE A 176 11.75 -12.83 1.80
CA PHE A 176 10.75 -13.38 2.71
C PHE A 176 11.40 -13.83 4.00
N ARG A 177 11.11 -13.17 5.12
CA ARG A 177 11.64 -13.51 6.45
C ARG A 177 10.55 -14.10 7.33
N TYR A 178 10.83 -15.25 7.92
CA TYR A 178 9.95 -15.98 8.81
C TYR A 178 10.74 -16.60 9.96
N THR A 179 10.07 -16.94 11.04
CA THR A 179 10.70 -17.55 12.22
C THR A 179 9.77 -18.56 12.87
N TRP A 180 10.35 -19.54 13.56
CA TRP A 180 9.59 -20.51 14.33
C TRP A 180 9.20 -19.93 15.69
N ASP A 181 7.92 -19.89 15.99
CA ASP A 181 7.39 -19.57 17.31
C ASP A 181 7.22 -20.85 18.13
N ALA A 182 8.14 -21.06 19.07
CA ALA A 182 8.11 -22.25 19.92
C ALA A 182 6.93 -22.26 20.91
N ALA A 183 6.45 -21.07 21.32
CA ALA A 183 5.33 -20.94 22.25
C ALA A 183 4.00 -21.26 21.55
N ALA A 184 3.79 -20.73 20.34
CA ALA A 184 2.62 -21.00 19.53
C ALA A 184 2.73 -22.32 18.72
N ARG A 185 3.91 -22.94 18.68
CA ARG A 185 4.24 -24.14 17.88
C ARG A 185 3.88 -24.00 16.40
N GLN A 186 4.14 -22.83 15.83
CA GLN A 186 3.86 -22.48 14.44
C GLN A 186 4.90 -21.50 13.90
N TYR A 187 4.92 -21.34 12.59
CA TYR A 187 5.76 -20.30 11.98
C TYR A 187 5.08 -18.95 12.04
N ALA A 188 5.79 -17.94 12.52
CA ALA A 188 5.45 -16.54 12.31
C ALA A 188 6.02 -16.09 10.97
N HIS A 189 5.18 -15.61 10.05
CA HIS A 189 5.56 -15.24 8.71
C HIS A 189 4.71 -14.06 8.19
N PRO A 190 5.20 -13.28 7.22
CA PRO A 190 4.38 -12.23 6.59
C PRO A 190 3.33 -12.86 5.66
N SER A 191 2.26 -12.12 5.41
CA SER A 191 1.23 -12.48 4.43
C SER A 191 1.41 -11.66 3.14
N GLY A 192 1.33 -12.35 2.01
CA GLY A 192 1.44 -11.71 0.71
C GLY A 192 1.89 -12.68 -0.38
N VAL A 193 1.83 -12.21 -1.62
CA VAL A 193 2.34 -12.90 -2.80
C VAL A 193 3.31 -12.02 -3.56
N VAL A 194 4.20 -12.63 -4.32
CA VAL A 194 5.21 -11.94 -5.14
C VAL A 194 4.90 -12.20 -6.60
N LEU A 195 4.77 -11.15 -7.38
CA LEU A 195 4.64 -11.25 -8.84
C LEU A 195 6.05 -11.20 -9.46
N LEU A 196 6.32 -12.16 -10.32
CA LEU A 196 7.59 -12.29 -11.02
C LEU A 196 7.36 -12.19 -12.53
N THR A 197 8.32 -11.58 -13.21
CA THR A 197 8.33 -11.55 -14.68
C THR A 197 8.60 -12.97 -15.25
N PRO A 198 8.34 -13.20 -16.56
CA PRO A 198 8.73 -14.45 -17.21
C PRO A 198 10.21 -14.82 -17.04
N ASP A 199 11.09 -13.83 -16.87
CA ASP A 199 12.54 -14.03 -16.67
C ASP A 199 12.95 -14.19 -15.21
N GLY A 200 11.98 -14.34 -14.29
CA GLY A 200 12.22 -14.56 -12.89
C GLY A 200 12.68 -13.30 -12.11
N GLN A 201 12.39 -12.11 -12.59
CA GLN A 201 12.63 -10.89 -11.82
C GLN A 201 11.45 -10.56 -10.93
N VAL A 202 11.70 -10.12 -9.71
CA VAL A 202 10.67 -9.64 -8.79
C VAL A 202 10.07 -8.35 -9.35
N SER A 203 8.82 -8.42 -9.78
CA SER A 203 8.09 -7.28 -10.33
C SER A 203 7.36 -6.50 -9.25
N ARG A 204 6.59 -7.17 -8.41
CA ARG A 204 5.74 -6.51 -7.41
C ARG A 204 5.45 -7.43 -6.23
N TYR A 205 5.21 -6.83 -5.07
CA TYR A 205 4.66 -7.49 -3.89
C TYR A 205 3.21 -7.07 -3.71
N LEU A 206 2.34 -8.02 -3.42
CA LEU A 206 0.97 -7.77 -2.97
C LEU A 206 0.86 -8.30 -1.54
N PHE A 207 0.67 -7.39 -0.59
CA PHE A 207 0.64 -7.69 0.84
C PHE A 207 -0.77 -8.02 1.32
N GLY A 208 -0.83 -8.75 2.44
CA GLY A 208 -2.08 -9.11 3.08
C GLY A 208 -2.61 -10.46 2.63
N VAL A 209 -3.90 -10.67 2.87
CA VAL A 209 -4.62 -11.94 2.61
C VAL A 209 -5.82 -11.73 1.69
N ASP A 210 -6.09 -10.52 1.29
CA ASP A 210 -7.15 -10.14 0.36
C ASP A 210 -6.53 -9.38 -0.80
N TYR A 211 -6.83 -9.80 -2.02
CA TYR A 211 -6.21 -9.27 -3.23
C TYR A 211 -7.29 -8.78 -4.18
N GLU A 212 -7.35 -7.47 -4.35
CA GLU A 212 -8.27 -6.86 -5.29
C GLU A 212 -8.03 -7.38 -6.72
N PRO A 213 -9.06 -7.86 -7.42
CA PRO A 213 -8.91 -8.37 -8.79
C PRO A 213 -8.24 -7.38 -9.74
N LYS A 214 -8.49 -6.09 -9.55
CA LYS A 214 -7.88 -5.01 -10.34
C LYS A 214 -6.36 -4.96 -10.15
N ASP A 215 -5.87 -5.10 -8.92
CA ASP A 215 -4.45 -5.01 -8.61
C ASP A 215 -3.71 -6.26 -9.09
N LEU A 216 -4.32 -7.45 -8.94
CA LEU A 216 -3.80 -8.68 -9.51
C LEU A 216 -3.70 -8.59 -11.04
N LYS A 217 -4.77 -8.13 -11.70
CA LYS A 217 -4.79 -7.98 -13.15
C LYS A 217 -3.70 -7.03 -13.62
N LEU A 218 -3.61 -5.85 -13.00
CA LEU A 218 -2.60 -4.84 -13.37
C LEU A 218 -1.19 -5.39 -13.16
N GLY A 219 -0.93 -5.98 -11.99
CA GLY A 219 0.37 -6.56 -11.67
C GLY A 219 0.77 -7.69 -12.63
N LEU A 220 -0.14 -8.58 -13.01
CA LEU A 220 0.11 -9.65 -13.98
C LEU A 220 0.42 -9.09 -15.37
N VAL A 221 -0.35 -8.10 -15.84
CA VAL A 221 -0.11 -7.46 -17.15
C VAL A 221 1.24 -6.74 -17.16
N GLU A 222 1.57 -5.98 -16.11
CA GLU A 222 2.87 -5.30 -16.01
C GLU A 222 4.03 -6.29 -15.94
N SER A 223 3.91 -7.35 -15.13
CA SER A 223 4.92 -8.40 -15.02
C SER A 223 5.13 -9.14 -16.35
N SER A 224 4.06 -9.41 -17.13
CA SER A 224 4.14 -10.05 -18.44
C SER A 224 4.93 -9.22 -19.47
N GLN A 225 4.95 -7.89 -19.30
CA GLN A 225 5.70 -6.95 -20.12
C GLN A 225 7.13 -6.69 -19.61
N GLY A 226 7.57 -7.41 -18.58
CA GLY A 226 8.86 -7.21 -17.95
C GLY A 226 8.97 -5.88 -17.15
N LYS A 227 7.84 -5.24 -16.85
CA LYS A 227 7.84 -4.00 -16.05
C LYS A 227 8.09 -4.33 -14.58
N LEU A 228 8.96 -3.55 -13.96
CA LEU A 228 9.37 -3.70 -12.57
C LEU A 228 8.78 -2.55 -11.75
N GLY A 229 7.88 -2.86 -10.86
CA GLY A 229 7.19 -1.87 -10.02
C GLY A 229 6.42 -0.82 -10.83
N GLY A 230 5.24 -0.41 -10.41
CA GLY A 230 4.60 0.78 -10.99
C GLY A 230 5.43 2.03 -10.64
N ILE A 231 5.41 3.05 -11.49
CA ILE A 231 6.00 4.37 -11.18
C ILE A 231 5.46 4.87 -9.84
N THR A 232 4.21 4.58 -9.53
CA THR A 232 3.56 4.86 -8.25
C THR A 232 4.22 4.10 -7.10
N ASP A 233 4.62 2.84 -7.31
CA ASP A 233 5.30 2.04 -6.27
C ASP A 233 6.72 2.56 -6.02
N GLN A 234 7.44 2.97 -7.07
CA GLN A 234 8.78 3.57 -6.93
C GLN A 234 8.71 4.92 -6.21
N VAL A 235 7.75 5.77 -6.55
CA VAL A 235 7.53 7.06 -5.87
C VAL A 235 7.06 6.82 -4.43
N MET A 236 6.13 5.87 -4.21
CA MET A 236 5.69 5.50 -2.86
C MET A 236 6.82 4.91 -2.02
N LEU A 237 7.65 4.02 -2.55
CA LEU A 237 8.82 3.48 -1.84
C LEU A 237 9.84 4.56 -1.49
N TYR A 238 10.02 5.56 -2.37
CA TYR A 238 10.90 6.70 -2.09
C TYR A 238 10.29 7.68 -1.07
N CYS A 239 8.96 7.91 -1.15
CA CYS A 239 8.25 8.83 -0.25
C CYS A 239 7.78 8.19 1.05
N PHE A 240 7.44 6.89 1.03
CA PHE A 240 6.93 6.14 2.18
C PHE A 240 7.93 5.13 2.70
N HIS A 241 9.13 5.59 3.07
CA HIS A 241 9.94 4.84 4.03
C HIS A 241 9.19 4.90 5.38
N TYR A 242 8.08 4.17 5.45
CA TYR A 242 7.43 3.90 6.73
C TYR A 242 8.37 3.00 7.52
N ASP A 243 8.96 3.54 8.56
CA ASP A 243 9.72 2.74 9.51
C ASP A 243 8.69 2.05 10.45
N PRO A 244 8.44 0.75 10.26
CA PRO A 244 7.48 0.03 11.08
C PRO A 244 7.95 -0.12 12.53
N THR A 245 9.22 0.20 12.82
CA THR A 245 9.78 0.10 14.16
C THR A 245 9.49 1.33 15.00
N THR A 246 9.36 2.49 14.38
CA THR A 246 9.12 3.77 15.07
C THR A 246 7.71 4.32 14.87
N GLY A 247 6.92 3.74 13.96
CA GLY A 247 5.56 4.21 13.66
C GLY A 247 5.51 5.63 13.07
N ARG A 248 6.64 6.17 12.60
CA ARG A 248 6.76 7.54 12.12
C ARG A 248 7.00 7.58 10.61
N TYR A 249 6.37 8.54 9.96
CA TYR A 249 6.71 8.88 8.59
C TYR A 249 8.14 9.44 8.53
N SER A 250 8.89 9.11 7.48
CA SER A 250 10.25 9.59 7.34
C SER A 250 10.32 11.12 7.41
N ALA A 251 11.42 11.66 7.93
CA ALA A 251 11.63 13.11 8.01
C ALA A 251 11.48 13.81 6.65
N ALA A 252 11.72 13.08 5.55
CA ALA A 252 11.52 13.58 4.18
C ALA A 252 10.06 13.89 3.87
N VAL A 253 9.11 13.02 4.27
CA VAL A 253 7.67 13.26 4.05
C VAL A 253 7.19 14.44 4.88
N MET A 254 7.61 14.51 6.13
CA MET A 254 7.22 15.62 7.01
C MET A 254 7.75 16.95 6.50
N ASN A 255 8.97 16.98 5.96
CA ASN A 255 9.55 18.17 5.36
C ASN A 255 8.85 18.56 4.06
N LEU A 256 8.44 17.61 3.23
CA LEU A 256 7.68 17.85 2.01
C LEU A 256 6.29 18.45 2.32
N VAL A 257 5.59 17.90 3.32
CA VAL A 257 4.29 18.43 3.78
C VAL A 257 4.44 19.86 4.32
N ARG A 258 5.49 20.10 5.13
CA ARG A 258 5.79 21.47 5.62
C ARG A 258 6.11 22.44 4.50
N ALA A 259 6.94 22.04 3.54
CA ALA A 259 7.28 22.87 2.38
C ALA A 259 6.05 23.17 1.54
N GLY A 260 5.18 22.19 1.28
CA GLY A 260 3.91 22.37 0.57
C GLY A 260 2.96 23.32 1.31
N GLY A 261 2.84 23.17 2.63
CA GLY A 261 2.06 24.08 3.46
C GLY A 261 2.55 25.54 3.41
N VAL A 262 3.86 25.73 3.56
CA VAL A 262 4.46 27.08 3.46
C VAL A 262 4.24 27.68 2.06
N ALA A 263 4.46 26.92 1.00
CA ALA A 263 4.23 27.38 -0.36
C ALA A 263 2.77 27.81 -0.58
N THR A 264 1.82 27.05 -0.08
CA THR A 264 0.39 27.40 -0.16
C THR A 264 0.07 28.70 0.56
N LEU A 265 0.61 28.88 1.77
CA LEU A 265 0.40 30.12 2.53
C LEU A 265 1.01 31.33 1.84
N VAL A 266 2.21 31.19 1.27
CA VAL A 266 2.87 32.27 0.50
C VAL A 266 2.07 32.65 -0.73
N LEU A 267 1.61 31.65 -1.51
CA LEU A 267 0.80 31.90 -2.71
C LEU A 267 -0.53 32.58 -2.38
N LEU A 268 -1.19 32.11 -1.33
CA LEU A 268 -2.45 32.70 -0.86
C LEU A 268 -2.24 34.14 -0.37
N GLY A 269 -1.19 34.38 0.42
CA GLY A 269 -0.84 35.73 0.88
C GLY A 269 -0.53 36.68 -0.27
N LEU A 270 0.24 36.21 -1.25
CA LEU A 270 0.54 37.01 -2.45
C LEU A 270 -0.72 37.34 -3.27
N PHE A 271 -1.59 36.34 -3.45
CA PHE A 271 -2.87 36.53 -4.13
C PHE A 271 -3.74 37.59 -3.43
N LEU A 272 -3.88 37.50 -2.12
CA LEU A 272 -4.65 38.46 -1.32
C LEU A 272 -4.02 39.87 -1.39
N ALA A 273 -2.70 39.98 -1.31
CA ALA A 273 -2.01 41.27 -1.41
C ALA A 273 -2.21 41.90 -2.80
N ILE A 274 -2.17 41.12 -3.87
CA ILE A 274 -2.44 41.61 -5.24
C ILE A 274 -3.91 42.03 -5.36
N ALA A 275 -4.85 41.24 -4.83
CA ALA A 275 -6.26 41.60 -4.85
C ALA A 275 -6.53 42.92 -4.12
N TRP A 276 -5.99 43.07 -2.90
CA TRP A 276 -6.12 44.32 -2.14
C TRP A 276 -5.49 45.52 -2.87
N ARG A 277 -4.31 45.38 -3.46
CA ARG A 277 -3.71 46.45 -4.25
C ARG A 277 -4.57 46.86 -5.45
N ARG A 278 -5.18 45.88 -6.15
CA ARG A 278 -6.10 46.13 -7.26
C ARG A 278 -7.35 46.88 -6.82
N ASP A 279 -7.93 46.50 -5.68
CA ASP A 279 -9.13 47.16 -5.14
C ASP A 279 -8.81 48.58 -4.64
N ALA A 280 -7.66 48.78 -3.99
CA ALA A 280 -7.21 50.13 -3.57
C ALA A 280 -7.01 51.06 -4.77
N THR A 281 -6.39 50.58 -5.85
CA THR A 281 -6.20 51.39 -7.08
C THR A 281 -7.49 51.68 -7.82
N ARG A 282 -8.48 50.78 -7.76
CA ARG A 282 -9.82 51.03 -8.32
C ARG A 282 -10.59 52.07 -7.52
N ALA A 283 -10.50 52.03 -6.19
CA ALA A 283 -11.13 53.02 -5.31
C ALA A 283 -10.56 54.44 -5.55
N GLN A 284 -9.25 54.60 -5.75
CA GLN A 284 -8.62 55.89 -6.06
C GLN A 284 -9.07 56.42 -7.40
N ARG A 285 -9.12 55.58 -8.46
CA ARG A 285 -9.59 56.02 -9.78
C ARG A 285 -11.08 56.41 -9.78
N GLY A 286 -11.91 55.82 -8.93
CA GLY A 286 -13.31 56.23 -8.76
C GLY A 286 -13.48 57.56 -8.05
N ALA A 287 -12.55 57.96 -7.18
CA ALA A 287 -12.58 59.25 -6.48
C ALA A 287 -12.14 60.43 -7.38
N ASP A 288 -11.17 60.18 -8.27
CA ASP A 288 -10.66 61.23 -9.19
C ASP A 288 -11.58 61.50 -10.39
N GLY A 289 -12.56 60.61 -10.65
CA GLY A 289 -13.51 60.73 -11.76
C GLY A 289 -14.85 61.35 -11.41
N ALA A 290 -15.07 61.85 -10.18
CA ALA A 290 -16.32 62.49 -9.83
C ALA A 290 -16.42 63.89 -10.44
N PRO A 291 -17.43 64.21 -11.32
CA PRO A 291 -17.58 65.52 -11.90
C PRO A 291 -17.92 66.56 -10.84
N SER A 292 -17.12 67.64 -10.78
CA SER A 292 -17.40 68.79 -9.94
C SER A 292 -18.70 69.43 -10.38
N ILE A 293 -19.77 69.26 -9.65
CA ILE A 293 -21.01 70.01 -9.88
C ILE A 293 -20.75 71.42 -9.37
N ARG A 294 -20.42 72.37 -10.32
CA ARG A 294 -20.45 73.80 -10.07
C ARG A 294 -21.90 74.25 -9.89
N ALA A 295 -22.26 74.66 -8.69
CA ALA A 295 -23.49 75.35 -8.45
C ALA A 295 -23.42 76.79 -9.08
N ARG A 296 -24.40 77.05 -9.91
CA ARG A 296 -24.75 78.44 -10.32
C ARG A 296 -25.92 78.87 -9.46
#